data_34ae2e6e3111bcb6be135a34571bf8b6
#
_entry.id   34ae2e6e3111bcb6be135a34571bf8b6
#
_cell.length_a   1.000
_cell.length_b   1.000
_cell.length_c   1.000
_cell.angle_alpha   90.00
_cell.angle_beta   90.00
_cell.angle_gamma   90.00
#
_symmetry.space_group_name_H-M   'P 1'
#
loop_
_entity.id
_entity.type
_entity.pdbx_description
1 polymer ?
#
loop_
_entity_poly.entity_id
_entity_poly.type
_entity_poly.pdbx_seq_one_letter_code
_entity_poly.pdbx_strand_id
1 'polypeptide(L)'
;MNIVLRQTAANAPQAVHVGDQATVRLRESPTTGYRWQADYDKTRLTLVEDRFEGPDSPRGAGGDRVLVFEAQRSGHTTLKFDKRRDWGDTRPTDTFAIQLDVKPHESAAH
;
A
#
# COMPACT_ATOMS: atom_id res chain seq x y z
N MET A 1 -1.17 14.63 7.32
CA MET A 1 -1.25 13.49 8.25
C MET A 1 -0.77 12.23 7.56
N ASN A 2 -0.21 11.32 8.30
CA ASN A 2 0.27 10.05 7.76
C ASN A 2 -0.36 8.92 8.57
N ILE A 3 -1.00 7.97 7.88
CA ILE A 3 -1.52 6.78 8.53
C ILE A 3 -0.74 5.55 8.08
N VAL A 4 -0.65 4.55 8.95
CA VAL A 4 0.04 3.31 8.63
C VAL A 4 -1.00 2.20 8.52
N LEU A 5 -1.02 1.52 7.38
CA LEU A 5 -1.98 0.47 7.10
C LEU A 5 -1.25 -0.86 6.93
N ARG A 6 -1.89 -1.91 7.36
CA ARG A 6 -1.40 -3.27 7.19
C ARG A 6 -2.47 -4.09 6.48
N GLN A 7 -2.17 -5.33 6.20
CA GLN A 7 -3.11 -6.20 5.49
C GLN A 7 -4.47 -6.27 6.18
N THR A 8 -4.49 -6.15 7.49
CA THR A 8 -5.75 -6.14 8.25
C THR A 8 -6.63 -4.94 7.94
N ALA A 9 -6.08 -3.88 7.35
CA ALA A 9 -6.88 -2.73 6.95
C ALA A 9 -7.90 -3.07 5.86
N ALA A 10 -7.78 -4.22 5.21
CA ALA A 10 -8.77 -4.67 4.23
C ALA A 10 -10.13 -4.95 4.85
N ASN A 11 -10.20 -5.08 6.18
CA ASN A 11 -11.44 -5.43 6.86
C ASN A 11 -12.42 -4.28 6.97
N ALA A 12 -11.99 -3.04 6.80
CA ALA A 12 -12.86 -1.88 6.92
C ALA A 12 -12.32 -0.72 6.08
N PRO A 13 -13.20 0.15 5.57
CA PRO A 13 -12.74 1.32 4.84
C PRO A 13 -11.89 2.23 5.72
N GLN A 14 -10.90 2.86 5.11
CA GLN A 14 -9.98 3.77 5.79
C GLN A 14 -10.22 5.18 5.25
N ALA A 15 -10.33 6.14 6.15
CA ALA A 15 -10.58 7.52 5.77
C ALA A 15 -9.29 8.33 5.79
N VAL A 16 -9.04 9.07 4.74
CA VAL A 16 -7.90 9.99 4.63
C VAL A 16 -8.40 11.27 3.97
N HIS A 17 -7.61 12.33 4.04
CA HIS A 17 -7.91 13.58 3.36
C HIS A 17 -6.93 13.80 2.22
N VAL A 18 -7.33 14.60 1.25
CA VAL A 18 -6.42 15.01 0.18
C VAL A 18 -5.17 15.64 0.82
N GLY A 19 -4.00 15.22 0.36
CA GLY A 19 -2.72 15.65 0.93
C GLY A 19 -2.16 14.72 1.99
N ASP A 20 -2.99 13.84 2.54
CA ASP A 20 -2.51 12.86 3.50
C ASP A 20 -1.73 11.76 2.81
N GLN A 21 -0.83 11.15 3.56
CA GLN A 21 -0.08 9.99 3.10
C GLN A 21 -0.54 8.74 3.82
N ALA A 22 -0.70 7.66 3.08
CA ALA A 22 -0.99 6.35 3.62
C ALA A 22 0.22 5.45 3.39
N THR A 23 0.82 4.98 4.45
CA THR A 23 1.95 4.05 4.38
C THR A 23 1.41 2.64 4.55
N VAL A 24 1.62 1.80 3.56
CA VAL A 24 1.17 0.41 3.61
C VAL A 24 2.39 -0.47 3.82
N ARG A 25 2.35 -1.29 4.87
CA ARG A 25 3.43 -2.19 5.21
C ARG A 25 2.95 -3.63 5.03
N LEU A 26 3.63 -4.35 4.14
CA LEU A 26 3.24 -5.71 3.78
C LEU A 26 4.42 -6.64 3.96
N ARG A 27 4.19 -7.76 4.61
CA ARG A 27 5.24 -8.75 4.85
C ARG A 27 5.72 -9.33 3.52
N GLU A 28 7.02 -9.34 3.33
CA GLU A 28 7.62 -9.85 2.09
C GLU A 28 8.93 -10.57 2.40
N SER A 29 9.18 -11.68 1.72
CA SER A 29 10.42 -12.44 1.83
C SER A 29 11.10 -12.46 0.47
N PRO A 30 12.13 -11.64 0.26
CA PRO A 30 12.77 -11.55 -1.06
C PRO A 30 13.32 -12.88 -1.57
N THR A 31 13.74 -13.76 -0.67
CA THR A 31 14.33 -15.04 -1.07
C THR A 31 13.34 -15.97 -1.74
N THR A 32 12.05 -15.74 -1.58
CA THR A 32 11.03 -16.57 -2.22
C THR A 32 10.73 -16.16 -3.65
N GLY A 33 11.18 -14.98 -4.05
CA GLY A 33 10.88 -14.44 -5.38
C GLY A 33 9.52 -13.81 -5.52
N TYR A 34 8.70 -13.83 -4.47
CA TYR A 34 7.39 -13.21 -4.51
C TYR A 34 7.48 -11.76 -4.06
N ARG A 35 6.75 -10.89 -4.77
CA ARG A 35 6.70 -9.47 -4.48
C ARG A 35 5.28 -8.97 -4.49
N TRP A 36 5.01 -8.00 -3.64
CA TRP A 36 3.75 -7.30 -3.64
C TRP A 36 3.73 -6.26 -4.75
N GLN A 37 2.62 -6.23 -5.48
CA GLN A 37 2.39 -5.23 -6.51
C GLN A 37 1.10 -4.51 -6.20
N ALA A 38 1.10 -3.20 -6.39
CA ALA A 38 -0.07 -2.37 -6.13
C ALA A 38 -0.75 -1.99 -7.44
N ASP A 39 -2.07 -2.08 -7.44
CA ASP A 39 -2.91 -1.61 -8.52
C ASP A 39 -3.85 -0.56 -7.94
N TYR A 40 -3.84 0.64 -8.51
CA TYR A 40 -4.58 1.74 -7.94
C TYR A 40 -4.87 2.79 -9.01
N ASP A 41 -5.82 3.67 -8.70
CA ASP A 41 -6.19 4.77 -9.60
C ASP A 41 -5.16 5.89 -9.46
N LYS A 42 -4.33 6.03 -10.48
CA LYS A 42 -3.23 7.00 -10.48
C LYS A 42 -3.71 8.44 -10.59
N THR A 43 -4.99 8.66 -10.87
CA THR A 43 -5.56 10.00 -10.86
C THR A 43 -5.94 10.45 -9.45
N ARG A 44 -6.09 9.51 -8.53
CA ARG A 44 -6.49 9.80 -7.15
C ARG A 44 -5.37 9.64 -6.14
N LEU A 45 -4.42 8.76 -6.44
CA LEU A 45 -3.32 8.44 -5.55
C LEU A 45 -2.00 8.52 -6.31
N THR A 46 -0.97 8.97 -5.63
CA THR A 46 0.39 8.95 -6.16
C THR A 46 1.25 8.06 -5.25
N LEU A 47 1.95 7.12 -5.85
CA LEU A 47 2.92 6.31 -5.13
C LEU A 47 4.20 7.14 -5.00
N VAL A 48 4.48 7.60 -3.78
CA VAL A 48 5.64 8.48 -3.54
C VAL A 48 6.84 7.73 -3.02
N GLU A 49 6.65 6.51 -2.54
CA GLU A 49 7.76 5.71 -2.05
C GLU A 49 7.42 4.22 -2.16
N ASP A 50 8.39 3.44 -2.57
CA ASP A 50 8.28 1.99 -2.66
C ASP A 50 9.65 1.43 -2.28
N ARG A 51 9.75 0.82 -1.09
CA ARG A 51 11.03 0.30 -0.62
C ARG A 51 10.82 -0.96 0.19
N PHE A 52 11.90 -1.70 0.37
CA PHE A 52 11.90 -2.88 1.24
C PHE A 52 12.69 -2.56 2.49
N GLU A 53 12.09 -2.82 3.66
CA GLU A 53 12.76 -2.71 4.95
C GLU A 53 12.97 -4.10 5.49
N GLY A 54 14.20 -4.56 5.44
CA GLY A 54 14.55 -5.84 6.03
C GLY A 54 15.06 -5.68 7.44
N PRO A 55 15.11 -6.76 8.21
CA PRO A 55 15.77 -6.72 9.50
C PRO A 55 17.27 -6.57 9.31
N ASP A 56 17.96 -6.11 10.33
CA ASP A 56 19.42 -6.01 10.31
C ASP A 56 20.08 -7.38 10.19
N SER A 57 19.37 -8.39 10.59
CA SER A 57 19.85 -9.75 10.50
C SER A 57 19.85 -10.21 9.06
N PRO A 58 20.91 -10.74 8.55
CA PRO A 58 20.96 -11.21 7.17
C PRO A 58 20.24 -12.53 7.01
N ARG A 59 20.02 -12.90 5.78
CA ARG A 59 19.67 -14.21 5.33
C ARG A 59 18.30 -14.71 5.60
N GLY A 60 17.49 -14.72 4.57
CA GLY A 60 16.21 -15.38 4.56
C GLY A 60 15.20 -14.79 5.52
N ALA A 61 15.60 -13.85 6.31
CA ALA A 61 14.67 -13.17 7.20
C ALA A 61 13.80 -12.27 6.33
N GLY A 62 12.51 -12.39 6.50
CA GLY A 62 11.57 -11.51 5.82
C GLY A 62 11.67 -10.10 6.34
N GLY A 63 10.99 -9.21 5.69
CA GLY A 63 10.89 -7.82 6.09
C GLY A 63 9.58 -7.26 5.62
N ASP A 64 9.51 -5.95 5.52
CA ASP A 64 8.31 -5.27 5.07
C ASP A 64 8.56 -4.56 3.74
N ARG A 65 7.65 -4.76 2.79
CA ARG A 65 7.54 -3.87 1.65
C ARG A 65 6.78 -2.65 2.12
N VAL A 66 7.35 -1.48 1.94
CA VAL A 66 6.75 -0.22 2.38
C VAL A 66 6.38 0.60 1.18
N LEU A 67 5.09 0.86 1.04
CA LEU A 67 4.54 1.63 -0.07
C LEU A 67 3.85 2.86 0.52
N VAL A 68 4.23 4.05 0.06
CA VAL A 68 3.63 5.28 0.56
C VAL A 68 2.85 5.93 -0.57
N PHE A 69 1.56 6.12 -0.33
CA PHE A 69 0.65 6.75 -1.28
C PHE A 69 0.21 8.09 -0.74
N GLU A 70 0.17 9.09 -1.62
CA GLU A 70 -0.37 10.39 -1.27
C GLU A 70 -1.71 10.57 -1.95
N ALA A 71 -2.71 11.00 -1.19
CA ALA A 71 -4.05 11.22 -1.73
C ALA A 71 -4.09 12.53 -2.48
N GLN A 72 -4.51 12.47 -3.75
CA GLN A 72 -4.52 13.62 -4.65
C GLN A 72 -5.92 14.17 -4.89
N ARG A 73 -6.92 13.31 -4.92
CA ARG A 73 -8.30 13.70 -5.22
C ARG A 73 -9.27 13.03 -4.26
N SER A 74 -10.30 13.76 -3.87
CA SER A 74 -11.34 13.21 -3.02
C SER A 74 -12.18 12.18 -3.78
N GLY A 75 -12.79 11.30 -3.02
CA GLY A 75 -13.66 10.26 -3.54
C GLY A 75 -13.26 8.90 -3.02
N HIS A 76 -14.05 7.91 -3.35
CA HIS A 76 -13.77 6.53 -2.96
C HIS A 76 -12.80 5.92 -3.96
N THR A 77 -11.77 5.25 -3.47
CA THR A 77 -10.83 4.53 -4.32
C THR A 77 -10.36 3.27 -3.63
N THR A 78 -9.84 2.34 -4.41
CA THR A 78 -9.38 1.04 -3.91
C THR A 78 -7.90 0.89 -4.19
N LEU A 79 -7.16 0.49 -3.16
CA LEU A 79 -5.78 0.03 -3.28
C LEU A 79 -5.82 -1.48 -3.35
N LYS A 80 -5.43 -2.04 -4.48
CA LYS A 80 -5.42 -3.48 -4.65
C LYS A 80 -3.99 -3.98 -4.64
N PHE A 81 -3.75 -5.06 -3.91
CA PHE A 81 -2.41 -5.63 -3.77
C PHE A 81 -2.43 -7.09 -4.17
N ASP A 82 -1.48 -7.46 -5.03
CA ASP A 82 -1.28 -8.84 -5.46
C ASP A 82 0.15 -9.25 -5.13
N LYS A 83 0.31 -10.44 -4.57
CA LYS A 83 1.62 -11.01 -4.31
C LYS A 83 1.94 -11.99 -5.43
N ARG A 84 2.93 -11.66 -6.23
CA ARG A 84 3.27 -12.42 -7.43
C ARG A 84 4.74 -12.75 -7.48
N ARG A 85 5.05 -13.82 -8.21
CA ARG A 85 6.42 -14.18 -8.54
C ARG A 85 6.83 -13.39 -9.77
N ASP A 86 8.11 -12.97 -9.84
CA ASP A 86 8.62 -12.22 -10.98
C ASP A 86 8.77 -13.08 -12.24
N TRP A 87 8.79 -14.40 -12.08
CA TRP A 87 8.99 -15.32 -13.19
C TRP A 87 8.05 -16.51 -13.05
N GLY A 88 7.85 -17.22 -14.16
CA GLY A 88 7.05 -18.43 -14.17
C GLY A 88 5.57 -18.13 -14.10
N ASP A 89 4.86 -18.82 -13.22
CA ASP A 89 3.42 -18.64 -13.05
C ASP A 89 3.13 -17.23 -12.52
N THR A 90 2.35 -16.46 -13.27
CA THR A 90 2.05 -15.07 -12.90
C THR A 90 0.80 -14.93 -12.05
N ARG A 91 0.17 -16.02 -11.67
CA ARG A 91 -1.01 -15.93 -10.81
C ARG A 91 -0.60 -15.49 -9.40
N PRO A 92 -1.35 -14.57 -8.80
CA PRO A 92 -1.02 -14.13 -7.45
C PRO A 92 -1.22 -15.25 -6.43
N THR A 93 -0.32 -15.33 -5.45
CA THR A 93 -0.46 -16.28 -4.34
C THR A 93 -1.28 -15.70 -3.20
N ASP A 94 -1.41 -14.39 -3.18
CA ASP A 94 -2.19 -13.69 -2.18
C ASP A 94 -2.68 -12.39 -2.78
N THR A 95 -3.87 -11.98 -2.44
CA THR A 95 -4.44 -10.74 -2.96
C THR A 95 -5.38 -10.15 -1.92
N PHE A 96 -5.39 -8.84 -1.82
CA PHE A 96 -6.33 -8.15 -0.96
C PHE A 96 -6.50 -6.72 -1.45
N ALA A 97 -7.51 -6.04 -0.94
CA ALA A 97 -7.78 -4.67 -1.30
C ALA A 97 -8.11 -3.85 -0.06
N ILE A 98 -7.64 -2.61 -0.05
CA ILE A 98 -7.95 -1.64 0.98
C ILE A 98 -8.83 -0.57 0.36
N GLN A 99 -9.99 -0.34 0.95
CA GLN A 99 -10.90 0.71 0.51
C GLN A 99 -10.49 2.01 1.16
N LEU A 100 -10.27 3.02 0.35
CA LEU A 100 -9.93 4.35 0.86
C LEU A 100 -11.08 5.31 0.56
N ASP A 101 -11.46 6.04 1.58
CA ASP A 101 -12.45 7.10 1.45
C ASP A 101 -11.69 8.41 1.59
N VAL A 102 -11.37 9.03 0.45
CA VAL A 102 -10.57 10.24 0.45
C VAL A 102 -11.50 11.44 0.53
N LYS A 103 -11.36 12.16 1.62
CA LYS A 103 -12.18 13.34 1.86
C LYS A 103 -11.49 14.57 1.33
N PRO A 104 -12.23 15.62 1.01
CA PRO A 104 -11.62 16.86 0.56
C PRO A 104 -10.60 17.36 1.56
N HIS A 105 -9.60 18.10 1.07
CA HIS A 105 -8.61 18.68 1.94
C HIS A 105 -9.29 19.46 3.04
N GLU A 106 -8.92 19.18 4.28
CA GLU A 106 -9.50 19.88 5.39
C GLU A 106 -8.98 21.30 5.41
N SER A 107 -9.90 22.23 5.27
CA SER A 107 -9.55 23.64 5.28
C SER A 107 -9.83 24.19 6.67
N ALA A 108 -8.81 24.70 7.31
CA ALA A 108 -8.98 25.33 8.61
C ALA A 108 -9.56 26.74 8.51
N ALA A 109 -9.78 27.17 7.28
CA ALA A 109 -10.17 28.56 7.03
C ALA A 109 -11.64 28.85 7.34
N HIS A 110 -12.38 27.87 7.72
CA HIS A 110 -13.79 28.12 8.03
C HIS A 110 -14.36 27.15 8.97
#